data_91ee7233bb95c0817535ac7da30283e1
#
_entry.id   91ee7233bb95c0817535ac7da30283e1
#
_cell.length_a   1.000
_cell.length_b   1.000
_cell.length_c   1.000
_cell.angle_alpha   90.00
_cell.angle_beta   90.00
_cell.angle_gamma   90.00
#
_symmetry.space_group_name_H-M   'P 1'
#
loop_
_entity.id
_entity.type
_entity.pdbx_description
1 polymer ?
#
loop_
_entity_poly.entity_id
_entity_poly.type
_entity_poly.pdbx_seq_one_letter_code
_entity_poly.pdbx_strand_id
1 'polypeptide(L)'
;MLKNLSAIFGLSLCGSLALAAPRTFDFKDPKGVNNAVFKLDAPLEAINGTASGISGTVSFDPENPSATKGKIVVAASSLHVGNPTMKEHLHSDKWMDVARYPEISFEISEIQNSATAENITAANVIGTLTLKGVSKKVTIPVKFTYLKDKLKARFPKLEGDLLVMRANFKVKRSDYGINAGMLEDKVSDEIEVSLSLAGQAPR
;
A
#
# COMPACT_ATOMS: atom_id res chain seq x y z
N MET A 1 10.31 -12.88 -76.79
CA MET A 1 9.66 -13.46 -75.59
C MET A 1 10.25 -12.81 -74.35
N LEU A 2 9.60 -11.72 -73.84
CA LEU A 2 9.97 -11.10 -72.60
C LEU A 2 9.17 -11.68 -71.46
N LYS A 3 9.82 -12.20 -70.45
CA LYS A 3 9.19 -12.64 -69.17
C LYS A 3 9.31 -11.51 -68.16
N ASN A 4 8.15 -10.92 -67.83
CA ASN A 4 8.05 -9.96 -66.72
C ASN A 4 8.18 -10.67 -65.38
N LEU A 5 9.11 -10.27 -64.55
CA LEU A 5 9.29 -10.71 -63.17
C LEU A 5 8.75 -9.60 -62.26
N SER A 6 7.52 -9.79 -61.75
CA SER A 6 6.93 -8.88 -60.76
C SER A 6 7.49 -9.21 -59.36
N ALA A 7 8.27 -8.33 -58.78
CA ALA A 7 8.73 -8.40 -57.40
C ALA A 7 7.63 -7.83 -56.47
N ILE A 8 7.05 -8.66 -55.65
CA ILE A 8 6.11 -8.26 -54.59
C ILE A 8 6.96 -7.85 -53.38
N PHE A 9 7.01 -6.55 -53.10
CA PHE A 9 7.64 -5.97 -51.92
C PHE A 9 6.62 -6.08 -50.75
N GLY A 10 6.83 -7.07 -49.87
CA GLY A 10 6.05 -7.23 -48.65
C GLY A 10 6.45 -6.16 -47.62
N LEU A 11 5.61 -5.18 -47.40
CA LEU A 11 5.76 -4.16 -46.36
C LEU A 11 5.39 -4.81 -45.00
N SER A 12 6.40 -5.23 -44.24
CA SER A 12 6.20 -5.73 -42.87
C SER A 12 5.95 -4.53 -41.94
N LEU A 13 4.69 -4.33 -41.58
CA LEU A 13 4.28 -3.32 -40.61
C LEU A 13 4.62 -3.83 -39.20
N CYS A 14 5.82 -3.51 -38.71
CA CYS A 14 6.20 -3.77 -37.33
C CYS A 14 5.45 -2.75 -36.43
N GLY A 15 4.25 -3.13 -35.96
CA GLY A 15 3.52 -2.36 -34.98
C GLY A 15 4.28 -2.35 -33.66
N SER A 16 4.90 -1.24 -33.32
CA SER A 16 5.45 -1.01 -31.98
C SER A 16 4.29 -1.03 -30.98
N LEU A 17 4.16 -2.09 -30.20
CA LEU A 17 3.35 -2.10 -28.99
C LEU A 17 3.96 -1.07 -28.03
N ALA A 18 3.40 0.11 -27.99
CA ALA A 18 3.72 1.09 -26.96
C ALA A 18 3.27 0.52 -25.61
N LEU A 19 4.19 -0.06 -24.85
CA LEU A 19 3.95 -0.42 -23.46
C LEU A 19 3.53 0.86 -22.72
N ALA A 20 2.38 0.85 -22.08
CA ALA A 20 1.96 1.95 -21.26
C ALA A 20 3.02 2.17 -20.16
N ALA A 21 3.53 3.39 -20.05
CA ALA A 21 4.51 3.70 -19.02
C ALA A 21 3.86 3.60 -17.63
N PRO A 22 4.59 3.08 -16.61
CA PRO A 22 4.08 3.03 -15.25
C PRO A 22 3.69 4.41 -14.76
N ARG A 23 2.55 4.51 -14.06
CA ARG A 23 2.06 5.76 -13.50
C ARG A 23 2.36 5.83 -12.01
N THR A 24 2.75 7.01 -11.54
CA THR A 24 2.97 7.26 -10.11
C THR A 24 1.69 7.82 -9.49
N PHE A 25 1.24 7.16 -8.43
CA PHE A 25 0.07 7.52 -7.65
C PHE A 25 0.51 8.09 -6.30
N ASP A 26 0.05 9.30 -5.97
CA ASP A 26 0.24 9.94 -4.67
C ASP A 26 -0.90 9.54 -3.73
N PHE A 27 -0.55 9.01 -2.56
CA PHE A 27 -1.48 8.56 -1.53
C PHE A 27 -1.75 9.60 -0.44
N LYS A 28 -1.17 10.79 -0.54
CA LYS A 28 -1.56 11.91 0.32
C LYS A 28 -3.02 12.25 0.07
N ASP A 29 -3.85 12.09 1.10
CA ASP A 29 -5.29 12.25 0.95
C ASP A 29 -5.79 13.52 1.68
N PRO A 30 -6.06 14.60 0.94
CA PRO A 30 -6.60 15.83 1.54
C PRO A 30 -8.01 15.65 2.12
N LYS A 31 -8.73 14.58 1.76
CA LYS A 31 -10.03 14.24 2.34
C LYS A 31 -9.93 13.47 3.66
N GLY A 32 -8.73 12.95 4.00
CA GLY A 32 -8.51 12.16 5.22
C GLY A 32 -9.28 10.84 5.28
N VAL A 33 -9.61 10.24 4.11
CA VAL A 33 -10.37 8.99 4.02
C VAL A 33 -9.46 7.76 3.96
N ASN A 34 -8.22 7.94 3.49
CA ASN A 34 -7.21 6.89 3.54
C ASN A 34 -6.93 6.53 5.00
N ASN A 35 -7.03 5.25 5.31
CA ASN A 35 -6.86 4.78 6.68
C ASN A 35 -6.24 3.39 6.77
N ALA A 36 -5.63 3.14 7.92
CA ALA A 36 -5.31 1.83 8.43
C ALA A 36 -6.17 1.58 9.68
N VAL A 37 -6.74 0.39 9.79
CA VAL A 37 -7.41 -0.10 11.00
C VAL A 37 -6.53 -1.19 11.59
N PHE A 38 -6.32 -1.17 12.90
CA PHE A 38 -5.58 -2.22 13.59
C PHE A 38 -6.39 -2.79 14.75
N LYS A 39 -6.24 -4.08 14.97
CA LYS A 39 -6.89 -4.82 16.06
C LYS A 39 -5.86 -5.68 16.79
N LEU A 40 -5.92 -5.64 18.12
CA LEU A 40 -5.21 -6.55 19.01
C LEU A 40 -6.27 -7.24 19.86
N ASP A 41 -6.43 -8.56 19.66
CA ASP A 41 -7.44 -9.37 20.34
C ASP A 41 -6.74 -10.27 21.36
N ALA A 42 -6.74 -9.85 22.62
CA ALA A 42 -6.16 -10.58 23.73
C ALA A 42 -7.23 -11.30 24.57
N PRO A 43 -6.88 -12.27 25.40
CA PRO A 43 -7.84 -13.02 26.21
C PRO A 43 -8.76 -12.18 27.11
N LEU A 44 -8.25 -11.05 27.62
CA LEU A 44 -9.03 -10.18 28.52
C LEU A 44 -9.54 -8.91 27.84
N GLU A 45 -8.85 -8.40 26.81
CA GLU A 45 -9.18 -7.10 26.23
C GLU A 45 -9.05 -7.16 24.70
N ALA A 46 -9.96 -6.48 23.99
CA ALA A 46 -9.89 -6.27 22.54
C ALA A 46 -9.67 -4.78 22.25
N ILE A 47 -8.50 -4.44 21.69
CA ILE A 47 -8.12 -3.09 21.34
C ILE A 47 -8.32 -2.88 19.85
N ASN A 48 -9.10 -1.86 19.49
CA ASN A 48 -9.29 -1.43 18.11
C ASN A 48 -8.80 0.00 17.94
N GLY A 49 -8.06 0.24 16.87
CA GLY A 49 -7.55 1.56 16.58
C GLY A 49 -7.46 1.86 15.09
N THR A 50 -7.15 3.09 14.78
CA THR A 50 -7.03 3.61 13.42
C THR A 50 -5.79 4.47 13.26
N ALA A 51 -5.34 4.65 12.00
CA ALA A 51 -4.36 5.66 11.62
C ALA A 51 -4.79 6.30 10.30
N SER A 52 -4.71 7.63 10.20
CA SER A 52 -5.17 8.42 9.05
C SER A 52 -4.10 9.27 8.39
N GLY A 53 -2.94 9.46 9.04
CA GLY A 53 -1.83 10.27 8.52
C GLY A 53 -1.03 9.55 7.44
N ILE A 54 -1.69 9.14 6.34
CA ILE A 54 -1.12 8.32 5.27
C ILE A 54 -0.63 9.19 4.13
N SER A 55 0.57 8.88 3.63
CA SER A 55 1.21 9.53 2.50
C SER A 55 2.11 8.54 1.75
N GLY A 56 2.83 9.02 0.75
CA GLY A 56 3.76 8.22 -0.05
C GLY A 56 3.30 8.06 -1.48
N THR A 57 4.11 7.38 -2.28
CA THR A 57 3.86 7.18 -3.71
C THR A 57 4.07 5.73 -4.11
N VAL A 58 3.28 5.27 -5.07
CA VAL A 58 3.42 3.95 -5.71
C VAL A 58 3.38 4.14 -7.21
N SER A 59 4.39 3.64 -7.90
CA SER A 59 4.42 3.49 -9.36
C SER A 59 3.78 2.16 -9.72
N PHE A 60 2.72 2.18 -10.50
CA PHE A 60 1.95 1.00 -10.88
C PHE A 60 1.65 1.01 -12.38
N ASP A 61 1.82 -0.16 -12.99
CA ASP A 61 1.43 -0.43 -14.37
C ASP A 61 0.50 -1.66 -14.37
N PRO A 62 -0.76 -1.53 -14.79
CA PRO A 62 -1.70 -2.65 -14.83
C PRO A 62 -1.28 -3.74 -15.83
N GLU A 63 -0.51 -3.39 -16.88
CA GLU A 63 0.01 -4.33 -17.88
C GLU A 63 1.27 -5.05 -17.39
N ASN A 64 2.00 -4.45 -16.42
CA ASN A 64 3.20 -5.03 -15.82
C ASN A 64 3.22 -4.82 -14.29
N PRO A 65 2.34 -5.49 -13.53
CA PRO A 65 2.26 -5.33 -12.07
C PRO A 65 3.54 -5.69 -11.34
N SER A 66 4.39 -6.55 -11.91
CA SER A 66 5.67 -6.94 -11.32
C SER A 66 6.68 -5.80 -11.22
N ALA A 67 6.52 -4.76 -12.04
CA ALA A 67 7.36 -3.55 -12.00
C ALA A 67 6.96 -2.56 -10.90
N THR A 68 5.93 -2.86 -10.10
CA THR A 68 5.43 -1.97 -9.04
C THR A 68 6.53 -1.66 -8.02
N LYS A 69 6.73 -0.37 -7.76
CA LYS A 69 7.66 0.17 -6.76
C LYS A 69 6.96 1.28 -5.98
N GLY A 70 7.43 1.52 -4.78
CA GLY A 70 6.91 2.64 -4.01
C GLY A 70 7.07 2.48 -2.52
N LYS A 71 6.63 3.51 -1.81
CA LYS A 71 6.69 3.57 -0.35
C LYS A 71 5.39 4.21 0.17
N ILE A 72 4.78 3.58 1.15
CA ILE A 72 3.68 4.14 1.94
C ILE A 72 4.22 4.49 3.31
N VAL A 73 3.84 5.66 3.79
CA VAL A 73 4.22 6.18 5.10
C VAL A 73 2.95 6.51 5.88
N VAL A 74 2.95 6.16 7.16
CA VAL A 74 1.90 6.50 8.12
C VAL A 74 2.54 7.34 9.23
N ALA A 75 2.03 8.54 9.49
CA ALA A 75 2.45 9.34 10.62
C ALA A 75 2.09 8.63 11.93
N ALA A 76 3.07 8.28 12.75
CA ALA A 76 2.85 7.54 13.99
C ALA A 76 1.96 8.33 14.97
N SER A 77 2.00 9.66 14.92
CA SER A 77 1.12 10.54 15.70
C SER A 77 -0.36 10.44 15.33
N SER A 78 -0.68 9.88 14.15
CA SER A 78 -2.06 9.64 13.71
C SER A 78 -2.68 8.37 14.27
N LEU A 79 -1.91 7.53 14.94
CA LEU A 79 -2.43 6.35 15.64
C LEU A 79 -3.44 6.79 16.71
N HIS A 80 -4.61 6.19 16.68
CA HIS A 80 -5.71 6.54 17.56
C HIS A 80 -6.42 5.29 18.08
N VAL A 81 -6.74 5.29 19.37
CA VAL A 81 -7.62 4.36 20.04
C VAL A 81 -8.67 5.16 20.82
N GLY A 82 -9.86 4.59 21.04
CA GLY A 82 -10.98 5.33 21.63
C GLY A 82 -10.79 5.79 23.07
N ASN A 83 -9.94 5.10 23.86
CA ASN A 83 -9.63 5.49 25.24
C ASN A 83 -8.46 6.48 25.27
N PRO A 84 -8.64 7.72 25.84
CA PRO A 84 -7.58 8.74 25.87
C PRO A 84 -6.29 8.29 26.58
N THR A 85 -6.39 7.67 27.74
CA THR A 85 -5.24 7.17 28.50
C THR A 85 -4.50 6.08 27.72
N MET A 86 -5.22 5.18 27.06
CA MET A 86 -4.64 4.17 26.20
C MET A 86 -3.94 4.80 24.98
N LYS A 87 -4.48 5.89 24.43
CA LYS A 87 -3.83 6.65 23.36
C LYS A 87 -2.52 7.26 23.82
N GLU A 88 -2.47 7.85 25.02
CA GLU A 88 -1.24 8.39 25.60
C GLU A 88 -0.19 7.27 25.78
N HIS A 89 -0.59 6.12 26.29
CA HIS A 89 0.28 4.95 26.40
C HIS A 89 0.78 4.52 25.01
N LEU A 90 -0.10 4.38 24.02
CA LEU A 90 0.25 4.00 22.65
C LEU A 90 1.34 4.89 22.06
N HIS A 91 1.29 6.21 22.34
CA HIS A 91 2.25 7.17 21.83
C HIS A 91 3.55 7.24 22.65
N SER A 92 3.57 6.70 23.88
CA SER A 92 4.71 6.78 24.79
C SER A 92 5.93 5.98 24.30
N ASP A 93 7.07 6.22 24.94
CA ASP A 93 8.34 5.55 24.69
C ASP A 93 8.28 4.02 24.93
N LYS A 94 7.43 3.59 25.86
CA LYS A 94 7.20 2.15 26.14
C LYS A 94 6.51 1.43 24.98
N TRP A 95 5.68 2.14 24.20
CA TRP A 95 4.95 1.57 23.06
C TRP A 95 5.53 2.03 21.74
N MET A 96 4.93 3.01 21.08
CA MET A 96 5.33 3.41 19.73
C MET A 96 6.45 4.45 19.70
N ASP A 97 6.70 5.16 20.82
CA ASP A 97 7.71 6.22 20.94
C ASP A 97 7.63 7.20 19.75
N VAL A 98 6.44 7.76 19.56
CA VAL A 98 6.12 8.56 18.36
C VAL A 98 6.97 9.83 18.25
N ALA A 99 7.53 10.31 19.35
CA ALA A 99 8.45 11.45 19.36
C ALA A 99 9.80 11.10 18.71
N ARG A 100 10.30 9.89 18.94
CA ARG A 100 11.56 9.40 18.38
C ARG A 100 11.38 8.73 17.01
N TYR A 101 10.25 8.05 16.81
CA TYR A 101 9.92 7.32 15.59
C TYR A 101 8.61 7.86 15.00
N PRO A 102 8.64 9.03 14.35
CA PRO A 102 7.44 9.72 13.87
C PRO A 102 6.74 9.03 12.70
N GLU A 103 7.38 8.03 12.08
CA GLU A 103 6.88 7.36 10.88
C GLU A 103 6.86 5.85 11.04
N ILE A 104 5.79 5.26 10.49
CA ILE A 104 5.69 3.84 10.14
C ILE A 104 5.76 3.79 8.63
N SER A 105 6.61 2.93 8.04
CA SER A 105 6.72 2.89 6.59
C SER A 105 6.76 1.46 6.04
N PHE A 106 6.21 1.31 4.83
CA PHE A 106 6.34 0.08 4.05
C PHE A 106 6.90 0.43 2.67
N GLU A 107 8.07 -0.14 2.34
CA GLU A 107 8.75 0.06 1.05
C GLU A 107 8.70 -1.24 0.23
N ILE A 108 8.11 -1.14 -0.96
CA ILE A 108 7.92 -2.27 -1.87
C ILE A 108 9.26 -2.65 -2.50
N SER A 109 9.66 -3.92 -2.36
CA SER A 109 10.86 -4.47 -3.01
C SER A 109 10.52 -5.38 -4.19
N GLU A 110 9.43 -6.16 -4.10
CA GLU A 110 9.09 -7.18 -5.10
C GLU A 110 7.59 -7.46 -5.11
N ILE A 111 7.05 -7.82 -6.27
CA ILE A 111 5.70 -8.32 -6.44
C ILE A 111 5.76 -9.78 -6.89
N GLN A 112 5.05 -10.65 -6.21
CA GLN A 112 4.96 -12.07 -6.55
C GLN A 112 3.50 -12.51 -6.73
N ASN A 113 3.31 -13.58 -7.51
CA ASN A 113 2.01 -14.24 -7.71
C ASN A 113 0.91 -13.25 -8.13
N SER A 114 1.25 -12.28 -9.01
CA SER A 114 0.27 -11.33 -9.50
C SER A 114 -0.70 -11.98 -10.49
N ALA A 115 -1.99 -11.73 -10.28
CA ALA A 115 -3.06 -12.13 -11.18
C ALA A 115 -4.00 -10.96 -11.41
N THR A 116 -4.19 -10.57 -12.67
CA THR A 116 -5.05 -9.47 -13.07
C THR A 116 -6.32 -10.00 -13.73
N ALA A 117 -7.47 -9.53 -13.27
CA ALA A 117 -8.75 -9.74 -13.88
C ALA A 117 -9.46 -8.39 -14.00
N GLU A 118 -9.80 -7.99 -15.21
CA GLU A 118 -10.35 -6.65 -15.52
C GLU A 118 -9.43 -5.54 -14.99
N ASN A 119 -9.90 -4.76 -14.04
CA ASN A 119 -9.18 -3.65 -13.42
C ASN A 119 -8.62 -3.97 -12.02
N ILE A 120 -8.63 -5.25 -11.63
CA ILE A 120 -8.19 -5.71 -10.32
C ILE A 120 -6.97 -6.62 -10.48
N THR A 121 -5.89 -6.28 -9.79
CA THR A 121 -4.69 -7.12 -9.65
C THR A 121 -4.56 -7.56 -8.20
N ALA A 122 -4.61 -8.86 -7.96
CA ALA A 122 -4.26 -9.45 -6.68
C ALA A 122 -2.80 -9.91 -6.73
N ALA A 123 -2.02 -9.61 -5.70
CA ALA A 123 -0.61 -9.98 -5.65
C ALA A 123 -0.09 -10.11 -4.21
N ASN A 124 1.00 -10.87 -4.05
CA ASN A 124 1.80 -10.86 -2.84
C ASN A 124 2.89 -9.78 -2.98
N VAL A 125 2.80 -8.76 -2.16
CA VAL A 125 3.75 -7.64 -2.13
C VAL A 125 4.80 -7.92 -1.06
N ILE A 126 6.04 -8.07 -1.48
CA ILE A 126 7.19 -8.23 -0.60
C ILE A 126 7.82 -6.85 -0.40
N GLY A 127 8.08 -6.51 0.84
CA GLY A 127 8.67 -5.21 1.16
C GLY A 127 9.25 -5.17 2.56
N THR A 128 9.81 -4.02 2.91
CA THR A 128 10.34 -3.74 4.24
C THR A 128 9.33 -2.89 5.02
N LEU A 129 8.79 -3.47 6.09
CA LEU A 129 7.97 -2.76 7.07
C LEU A 129 8.88 -2.25 8.18
N THR A 130 8.87 -0.94 8.41
CA THR A 130 9.58 -0.29 9.51
C THR A 130 8.57 0.23 10.53
N LEU A 131 8.68 -0.26 11.76
CA LEU A 131 7.81 0.06 12.88
C LEU A 131 8.69 0.31 14.11
N LYS A 132 8.50 1.45 14.79
CA LYS A 132 9.32 1.86 15.95
C LYS A 132 10.84 1.72 15.69
N GLY A 133 11.31 2.11 14.50
CA GLY A 133 12.71 2.05 14.10
C GLY A 133 13.26 0.66 13.76
N VAL A 134 12.47 -0.40 13.90
CA VAL A 134 12.85 -1.77 13.53
C VAL A 134 12.30 -2.09 12.15
N SER A 135 13.15 -2.59 11.26
CA SER A 135 12.80 -2.96 9.89
C SER A 135 12.75 -4.47 9.71
N LYS A 136 11.68 -4.98 9.14
CA LYS A 136 11.50 -6.41 8.82
C LYS A 136 11.00 -6.59 7.39
N LYS A 137 11.52 -7.59 6.70
CA LYS A 137 10.98 -8.03 5.42
C LYS A 137 9.68 -8.80 5.67
N VAL A 138 8.60 -8.36 5.05
CA VAL A 138 7.27 -8.98 5.17
C VAL A 138 6.65 -9.19 3.80
N THR A 139 5.71 -10.13 3.72
CA THR A 139 4.89 -10.38 2.52
C THR A 139 3.44 -10.06 2.86
N ILE A 140 2.84 -9.13 2.11
CA ILE A 140 1.49 -8.64 2.32
C ILE A 140 0.64 -8.97 1.09
N PRO A 141 -0.48 -9.69 1.22
CA PRO A 141 -1.45 -9.85 0.14
C PRO A 141 -2.15 -8.51 -0.10
N VAL A 142 -2.03 -7.98 -1.32
CA VAL A 142 -2.61 -6.69 -1.71
C VAL A 142 -3.51 -6.88 -2.92
N LYS A 143 -4.67 -6.22 -2.89
CA LYS A 143 -5.54 -6.04 -4.04
C LYS A 143 -5.37 -4.60 -4.54
N PHE A 144 -4.90 -4.44 -5.76
CA PHE A 144 -4.83 -3.19 -6.51
C PHE A 144 -6.06 -3.10 -7.41
N THR A 145 -6.78 -2.00 -7.36
CA THR A 145 -7.85 -1.69 -8.31
C THR A 145 -7.47 -0.44 -9.07
N TYR A 146 -7.12 -0.60 -10.35
CA TYR A 146 -6.77 0.51 -11.22
C TYR A 146 -8.03 1.08 -11.88
N LEU A 147 -8.27 2.37 -11.69
CA LEU A 147 -9.45 3.07 -12.18
C LEU A 147 -9.01 4.17 -13.13
N LYS A 148 -8.92 3.82 -14.42
CA LYS A 148 -8.57 4.75 -15.50
C LYS A 148 -9.62 5.85 -15.61
N ASP A 149 -9.19 7.12 -15.74
CA ASP A 149 -10.04 8.30 -15.92
C ASP A 149 -11.09 8.52 -14.81
N LYS A 150 -10.88 7.94 -13.62
CA LYS A 150 -11.84 8.05 -12.50
C LYS A 150 -11.46 9.06 -11.42
N LEU A 151 -10.36 9.81 -11.58
CA LEU A 151 -9.93 10.80 -10.58
C LEU A 151 -11.03 11.85 -10.35
N LYS A 152 -11.72 12.28 -11.42
CA LYS A 152 -12.81 13.26 -11.35
C LYS A 152 -13.97 12.83 -10.43
N ALA A 153 -14.22 11.52 -10.28
CA ALA A 153 -15.24 11.01 -9.38
C ALA A 153 -14.89 11.29 -7.89
N ARG A 154 -13.60 11.38 -7.57
CA ARG A 154 -13.10 11.69 -6.22
C ARG A 154 -12.81 13.18 -6.03
N PHE A 155 -12.28 13.83 -7.08
CA PHE A 155 -11.89 15.24 -7.11
C PHE A 155 -12.47 15.90 -8.39
N PRO A 156 -13.64 16.55 -8.33
CA PRO A 156 -14.37 17.00 -9.52
C PRO A 156 -13.62 17.95 -10.46
N LYS A 157 -12.56 18.61 -9.97
CA LYS A 157 -11.74 19.55 -10.75
C LYS A 157 -10.48 18.92 -11.36
N LEU A 158 -10.20 17.64 -11.06
CA LEU A 158 -9.00 16.94 -11.52
C LEU A 158 -9.36 15.82 -12.48
N GLU A 159 -8.60 15.71 -13.55
CA GLU A 159 -8.64 14.57 -14.47
C GLU A 159 -7.43 13.69 -14.24
N GLY A 160 -7.57 12.38 -14.49
CA GLY A 160 -6.51 11.41 -14.28
C GLY A 160 -7.05 10.08 -13.76
N ASP A 161 -6.16 9.31 -13.17
CA ASP A 161 -6.43 7.94 -12.75
C ASP A 161 -6.40 7.80 -11.22
N LEU A 162 -7.05 6.75 -10.72
CA LEU A 162 -6.99 6.34 -9.33
C LEU A 162 -6.41 4.93 -9.21
N LEU A 163 -5.63 4.70 -8.16
CA LEU A 163 -5.21 3.39 -7.72
C LEU A 163 -5.74 3.14 -6.30
N VAL A 164 -6.64 2.17 -6.17
CA VAL A 164 -7.14 1.76 -4.85
C VAL A 164 -6.37 0.53 -4.40
N MET A 165 -5.83 0.58 -3.19
CA MET A 165 -5.12 -0.53 -2.55
C MET A 165 -5.88 -1.01 -1.32
N ARG A 166 -6.06 -2.32 -1.22
CA ARG A 166 -6.67 -2.99 -0.06
C ARG A 166 -5.74 -4.11 0.39
N ALA A 167 -5.50 -4.19 1.69
CA ALA A 167 -4.69 -5.26 2.27
C ALA A 167 -5.23 -5.64 3.65
N ASN A 168 -5.15 -6.93 3.98
CA ASN A 168 -5.35 -7.46 5.33
C ASN A 168 -4.17 -8.36 5.64
N PHE A 169 -3.50 -8.11 6.75
CA PHE A 169 -2.32 -8.87 7.15
C PHE A 169 -2.13 -8.81 8.66
N LYS A 170 -1.20 -9.62 9.16
CA LYS A 170 -0.87 -9.70 10.57
C LYS A 170 0.63 -9.45 10.77
N VAL A 171 0.95 -8.79 11.87
CA VAL A 171 2.33 -8.61 12.34
C VAL A 171 2.39 -8.85 13.84
N LYS A 172 3.57 -9.22 14.36
CA LYS A 172 3.78 -9.35 15.80
C LYS A 172 4.46 -8.10 16.33
N ARG A 173 3.91 -7.51 17.41
CA ARG A 173 4.53 -6.35 18.07
C ARG A 173 5.90 -6.67 18.64
N SER A 174 6.09 -7.93 19.11
CA SER A 174 7.37 -8.43 19.62
C SER A 174 8.49 -8.41 18.57
N ASP A 175 8.16 -8.66 17.29
CA ASP A 175 9.12 -8.59 16.18
C ASP A 175 9.74 -7.20 15.99
N TYR A 176 9.08 -6.16 16.50
CA TYR A 176 9.49 -4.76 16.42
C TYR A 176 9.91 -4.19 17.79
N GLY A 177 10.13 -5.05 18.77
CA GLY A 177 10.57 -4.66 20.12
C GLY A 177 9.54 -3.84 20.91
N ILE A 178 8.26 -3.96 20.58
CA ILE A 178 7.17 -3.26 21.26
C ILE A 178 6.66 -4.14 22.40
N ASN A 179 7.14 -3.87 23.65
CA ASN A 179 6.78 -4.61 24.87
C ASN A 179 6.74 -6.14 24.67
N ALA A 180 7.78 -6.70 24.05
CA ALA A 180 7.89 -8.12 23.76
C ALA A 180 7.75 -8.96 25.04
N GLY A 181 6.86 -9.97 25.02
CA GLY A 181 6.62 -10.88 26.15
C GLY A 181 5.89 -10.25 27.34
N MET A 182 5.35 -9.01 27.19
CA MET A 182 4.66 -8.31 28.28
C MET A 182 3.18 -8.09 27.97
N LEU A 183 2.32 -8.24 28.99
CA LEU A 183 0.91 -7.92 28.95
C LEU A 183 0.12 -8.67 27.86
N GLU A 184 0.53 -9.88 27.48
CA GLU A 184 -0.10 -10.62 26.36
C GLU A 184 -1.54 -11.08 26.68
N ASP A 185 -1.91 -11.12 27.94
CA ASP A 185 -3.29 -11.35 28.41
C ASP A 185 -4.23 -10.18 28.13
N LYS A 186 -3.70 -8.94 28.02
CA LYS A 186 -4.45 -7.70 27.77
C LYS A 186 -4.18 -7.08 26.41
N VAL A 187 -2.97 -7.26 25.90
CA VAL A 187 -2.52 -6.69 24.62
C VAL A 187 -1.89 -7.79 23.79
N SER A 188 -2.62 -8.32 22.84
CA SER A 188 -2.14 -9.39 21.95
C SER A 188 -0.78 -9.05 21.35
N ASP A 189 0.09 -10.06 21.23
CA ASP A 189 1.32 -9.93 20.44
C ASP A 189 1.02 -9.77 18.94
N GLU A 190 -0.03 -10.44 18.46
CA GLU A 190 -0.48 -10.33 17.07
C GLU A 190 -1.33 -9.08 16.87
N ILE A 191 -0.98 -8.29 15.85
CA ILE A 191 -1.72 -7.13 15.37
C ILE A 191 -2.32 -7.48 14.02
N GLU A 192 -3.64 -7.48 13.92
CA GLU A 192 -4.35 -7.53 12.64
C GLU A 192 -4.44 -6.13 12.04
N VAL A 193 -4.05 -5.98 10.78
CA VAL A 193 -4.05 -4.69 10.07
C VAL A 193 -4.88 -4.78 8.81
N SER A 194 -5.80 -3.83 8.64
CA SER A 194 -6.58 -3.63 7.42
C SER A 194 -6.27 -2.26 6.82
N LEU A 195 -5.85 -2.23 5.55
CA LEU A 195 -5.53 -1.01 4.81
C LEU A 195 -6.59 -0.69 3.77
N SER A 196 -6.96 0.58 3.70
CA SER A 196 -7.88 1.14 2.73
C SER A 196 -7.31 2.44 2.17
N LEU A 197 -6.64 2.38 1.02
CA LEU A 197 -5.92 3.49 0.42
C LEU A 197 -6.42 3.78 -1.00
N ALA A 198 -6.45 5.06 -1.37
CA ALA A 198 -6.69 5.51 -2.73
C ALA A 198 -5.66 6.57 -3.10
N GLY A 199 -4.81 6.25 -4.06
CA GLY A 199 -3.80 7.13 -4.64
C GLY A 199 -4.30 7.80 -5.91
N GLN A 200 -3.82 8.99 -6.18
CA GLN A 200 -4.20 9.83 -7.32
C GLN A 200 -3.03 10.04 -8.27
N ALA A 201 -3.31 9.99 -9.58
CA ALA A 201 -2.37 10.34 -10.64
C ALA A 201 -3.06 11.36 -11.58
N PRO A 202 -2.99 12.66 -11.27
CA PRO A 202 -3.53 13.71 -12.14
C PRO A 202 -2.76 13.80 -13.46
N ARG A 203 -3.44 14.34 -14.49
CA ARG A 203 -2.87 14.66 -15.81
C ARG A 203 -2.75 16.15 -15.97
#